data_24fb75e6dc82838ac5db08569da7c4ff
#
_entry.id   24fb75e6dc82838ac5db08569da7c4ff
#
_cell.length_a   1.000
_cell.length_b   1.000
_cell.length_c   1.000
_cell.angle_alpha   90.00
_cell.angle_beta   90.00
_cell.angle_gamma   90.00
#
_symmetry.space_group_name_H-M   'P 1'
#
loop_
_entity.id
_entity.type
_entity.pdbx_description
1 polymer ?
#
loop_
_entity_poly.entity_id
_entity_poly.type
_entity_poly.pdbx_seq_one_letter_code
_entity_poly.pdbx_strand_id
1 'polypeptide(L)' 'MKVEERQFLADAYGSAWRAVKKDKTFVEVLDHGWFSINYGNGVPRTKCRAEKLLKGLAVLNARIERGHVEVSV' A
#
# COMPACT_ATOMS: atom_id res chain seq x y z
N MET A 1 6.68 -15.04 6.94
CA MET A 1 5.31 -14.49 6.84
C MET A 1 4.44 -15.44 6.04
N LYS A 2 3.28 -15.75 6.54
CA LYS A 2 2.35 -16.66 5.87
C LYS A 2 1.69 -15.98 4.67
N VAL A 3 1.17 -16.79 3.75
CA VAL A 3 0.50 -16.26 2.55
C VAL A 3 -0.65 -15.32 2.93
N GLU A 4 -1.43 -15.70 3.92
CA GLU A 4 -2.56 -14.90 4.38
C GLU A 4 -2.10 -13.55 4.94
N GLU A 5 -1.00 -13.54 5.67
CA GLU A 5 -0.44 -12.30 6.21
C GLU A 5 0.09 -11.40 5.09
N ARG A 6 0.71 -12.02 4.07
CA ARG A 6 1.19 -11.26 2.91
C ARG A 6 0.03 -10.64 2.15
N GLN A 7 -1.04 -11.38 1.95
CA GLN A 7 -2.22 -10.87 1.26
C GLN A 7 -2.85 -9.73 2.06
N PHE A 8 -2.93 -9.89 3.38
CA PHE A 8 -3.45 -8.85 4.26
C PHE A 8 -2.62 -7.57 4.14
N LEU A 9 -1.29 -7.71 4.16
CA LEU A 9 -0.39 -6.57 4.03
C LEU A 9 -0.55 -5.88 2.68
N ALA A 10 -0.65 -6.65 1.61
CA ALA A 10 -0.85 -6.11 0.27
C ALA A 10 -2.15 -5.33 0.17
N ASP A 11 -3.23 -5.90 0.70
CA ASP A 11 -4.55 -5.27 0.68
C ASP A 11 -4.55 -3.99 1.52
N ALA A 12 -3.94 -4.04 2.69
CA ALA A 12 -3.87 -2.89 3.58
C ALA A 12 -3.07 -1.74 2.95
N TYR A 13 -1.95 -2.06 2.32
CA TYR A 13 -1.13 -1.06 1.65
C TYR A 13 -1.88 -0.42 0.46
N GLY A 14 -2.50 -1.24 -0.37
CA GLY A 14 -3.27 -0.75 -1.51
C GLY A 14 -4.43 0.12 -1.08
N SER A 15 -5.15 -0.30 -0.04
CA SER A 15 -6.27 0.45 0.50
C SER A 15 -5.82 1.80 1.07
N ALA A 16 -4.72 1.80 1.83
CA ALA A 16 -4.18 3.03 2.41
C ALA A 16 -3.72 4.00 1.32
N TRP A 17 -3.07 3.48 0.28
CA TRP A 17 -2.61 4.31 -0.83
C TRP A 17 -3.78 4.94 -1.57
N ARG A 18 -4.82 4.16 -1.87
CA ARG A 18 -6.01 4.68 -2.53
C ARG A 18 -6.71 5.77 -1.70
N ALA A 19 -6.70 5.61 -0.39
CA ALA A 19 -7.30 6.62 0.50
C ALA A 19 -6.53 7.94 0.48
N VAL A 20 -5.21 7.87 0.37
CA VAL A 20 -4.36 9.08 0.36
C VAL A 20 -4.32 9.73 -1.01
N LYS A 21 -4.11 8.93 -2.07
CA LYS A 21 -3.88 9.45 -3.42
C LYS A 21 -5.08 9.40 -4.33
N LYS A 22 -6.12 8.66 -3.93
CA LYS A 22 -7.33 8.47 -4.76
C LYS A 22 -7.04 7.82 -6.11
N ASP A 23 -5.93 7.07 -6.19
CA ASP A 23 -5.56 6.32 -7.39
C ASP A 23 -6.10 4.91 -7.33
N LYS A 24 -6.01 4.20 -8.46
CA LYS A 24 -6.42 2.81 -8.55
C LYS A 24 -5.25 1.89 -8.18
N THR A 25 -4.47 2.27 -7.18
CA THR A 25 -3.31 1.50 -6.76
C THR A 25 -3.73 0.19 -6.11
N PHE A 26 -3.08 -0.88 -6.49
CA PHE A 26 -3.24 -2.16 -5.82
C PHE A 26 -1.89 -2.88 -5.76
N VAL A 27 -1.80 -3.85 -4.86
CA VAL A 27 -0.57 -4.60 -4.61
C VAL A 27 -0.83 -6.07 -4.85
N GLU A 28 0.02 -6.69 -5.66
CA GLU A 28 -0.05 -8.13 -5.92
C GLU A 28 1.00 -8.85 -5.08
N VAL A 29 0.63 -10.00 -4.54
CA VAL A 29 1.56 -10.87 -3.83
C VAL A 29 2.25 -11.76 -4.86
N LEU A 30 3.57 -11.69 -4.89
CA LEU A 30 4.39 -12.50 -5.78
C LEU A 30 5.05 -13.64 -5.01
N ASP A 31 5.79 -14.48 -5.74
CA ASP A 31 6.53 -15.58 -5.12
C ASP A 31 7.73 -15.07 -4.34
N HIS A 32 8.23 -15.91 -3.45
CA HIS A 32 9.48 -15.67 -2.71
C HIS A 32 9.48 -14.39 -1.86
N GLY A 33 8.32 -14.00 -1.37
CA GLY A 33 8.21 -12.85 -0.48
C GLY A 33 8.26 -11.49 -1.16
N TRP A 34 8.11 -11.46 -2.48
CA TRP A 34 8.04 -10.22 -3.24
C TRP A 34 6.61 -9.73 -3.37
N PHE A 35 6.48 -8.42 -3.53
CA PHE A 35 5.21 -7.76 -3.81
C PHE A 35 5.38 -6.85 -5.02
N SER A 36 4.33 -6.67 -5.78
CA SER A 36 4.33 -5.77 -6.94
C SER A 36 3.28 -4.69 -6.71
N ILE A 37 3.71 -3.44 -6.71
CA ILE A 37 2.80 -2.30 -6.57
C ILE A 37 2.44 -1.79 -7.95
N ASN A 38 1.15 -1.79 -8.26
CA ASN A 38 0.64 -1.26 -9.52
C ASN A 38 -0.13 0.03 -9.20
N TYR A 39 0.39 1.15 -9.68
CA TYR A 39 -0.17 2.46 -9.38
C TYR A 39 -1.37 2.84 -10.25
N GLY A 40 -1.61 2.09 -11.32
CA GLY A 40 -2.83 2.27 -12.13
C GLY A 40 -2.90 3.52 -12.98
N ASN A 41 -1.81 4.27 -13.08
CA ASN A 41 -1.79 5.53 -13.83
C ASN A 41 -0.70 5.57 -14.90
N GLY A 42 -0.30 4.41 -15.41
CA GLY A 42 0.74 4.32 -16.41
C GLY A 42 2.15 4.28 -15.86
N VAL A 43 2.30 4.44 -14.55
CA VAL A 43 3.61 4.32 -13.90
C VAL A 43 4.02 2.85 -13.87
N PRO A 44 5.28 2.52 -14.18
CA PRO A 44 5.74 1.13 -14.13
C PRO A 44 5.55 0.50 -12.76
N ARG A 45 5.27 -0.80 -12.75
CA ARG A 45 5.13 -1.55 -11.51
C ARG A 45 6.44 -1.55 -10.74
N THR A 46 6.31 -1.50 -9.42
CA THR A 46 7.46 -1.51 -8.52
C THR A 46 7.44 -2.78 -7.68
N LYS A 47 8.54 -3.54 -7.69
CA LYS A 47 8.69 -4.71 -6.82
C LYS A 47 9.32 -4.30 -5.50
N CYS A 48 8.85 -4.89 -4.42
CA CYS A 48 9.40 -4.62 -3.10
C CYS A 48 9.18 -5.79 -2.16
N ARG A 49 9.83 -5.73 -1.01
CA ARG A 49 9.69 -6.71 0.06
C ARG A 49 8.71 -6.19 1.11
N ALA A 50 8.29 -7.11 2.00
CA ALA A 50 7.34 -6.79 3.06
C ALA A 50 7.81 -5.63 3.94
N GLU A 51 9.10 -5.55 4.24
CA GLU A 51 9.65 -4.48 5.07
C GLU A 51 9.32 -3.11 4.49
N LYS A 52 9.48 -2.96 3.19
CA LYS A 52 9.19 -1.70 2.52
C LYS A 52 7.71 -1.35 2.60
N LEU A 53 6.85 -2.36 2.43
CA LEU A 53 5.41 -2.15 2.56
C LEU A 53 5.03 -1.74 3.98
N LEU A 54 5.62 -2.38 4.98
CA LEU A 54 5.34 -2.06 6.38
C LEU A 54 5.74 -0.63 6.71
N LYS A 55 6.93 -0.20 6.27
CA LYS A 55 7.38 1.17 6.48
C LYS A 55 6.48 2.17 5.75
N GLY A 56 6.16 1.87 4.50
CA GLY A 56 5.29 2.72 3.71
C GLY A 56 3.89 2.80 4.29
N LEU A 57 3.37 1.68 4.77
CA LEU A 57 2.05 1.63 5.39
C LEU A 57 1.99 2.51 6.65
N ALA A 58 3.04 2.49 7.47
CA ALA A 58 3.09 3.35 8.65
C ALA A 58 3.03 4.82 8.26
N VAL A 59 3.77 5.20 7.22
CA VAL A 59 3.75 6.59 6.71
C VAL A 59 2.38 6.95 6.16
N LEU A 60 1.77 6.04 5.38
CA LEU A 60 0.45 6.28 4.81
C LEU A 60 -0.63 6.40 5.88
N ASN A 61 -0.57 5.57 6.89
CA ASN A 61 -1.53 5.63 8.00
C ASN A 61 -1.41 6.95 8.75
N ALA A 62 -0.19 7.44 8.97
CA ALA A 62 0.02 8.74 9.59
C ALA A 62 -0.57 9.86 8.74
N ARG A 63 -0.43 9.77 7.41
CA ARG A 63 -1.02 10.75 6.49
C ARG A 63 -2.54 10.68 6.50
N ILE A 64 -3.11 9.48 6.56
CA ILE A 64 -4.55 9.30 6.62
C ILE A 64 -5.12 9.96 7.87
N GLU A 65 -4.49 9.75 9.00
CA GLU A 65 -4.93 10.38 10.24
C GLU A 65 -4.92 11.89 10.14
N ARG A 66 -3.81 12.45 9.65
CA ARG A 66 -3.69 13.90 9.49
C ARG A 66 -4.62 14.42 8.41
N GLY A 67 -4.69 13.72 7.29
CA GLY A 67 -5.58 14.11 6.20
C GLY A 67 -7.04 14.08 6.59
N HIS A 68 -7.41 13.11 7.40
CA HIS A 68 -8.78 13.00 7.89
C HIS A 68 -9.11 14.19 8.77
N VAL A 69 -8.19 14.58 9.64
CA VAL A 69 -8.37 15.78 10.49
C VAL A 69 -8.45 17.03 9.62
N GLU A 70 -7.58 17.16 8.64
CA GLU A 70 -7.58 18.30 7.73
C GLU A 70 -8.87 18.39 6.93
N VAL A 71 -9.37 17.26 6.46
CA VAL A 71 -10.61 17.22 5.69
C VAL A 71 -11.80 17.53 6.56
N SER A 72 -11.74 17.19 7.83
CA SER A 72 -12.81 17.45 8.77
C SER A 72 -12.94 18.96 9.09
N VAL A 73 -11.90 19.68 8.81
CA VAL A 73 -11.91 21.13 8.97
C VAL A 73 -12.57 21.78 7.76
#